data_12bdd98b592aec25b55a5c755d3d55b3
#
_entry.id   12bdd98b592aec25b55a5c755d3d55b3
#
_cell.length_a   1.000
_cell.length_b   1.000
_cell.length_c   1.000
_cell.angle_alpha   90.00
_cell.angle_beta   90.00
_cell.angle_gamma   90.00
#
_symmetry.space_group_name_H-M   'P 1'
#
loop_
_entity.id
_entity.type
_entity.pdbx_description
1 polymer ?
#
loop_
_entity_poly.entity_id
_entity_poly.type
_entity_poly.pdbx_seq_one_letter_code
_entity_poly.pdbx_strand_id
1 'polypeptide(L)' 'MRDHKKIIDSYDKAKEVIKSCINEDHIKVARQVIDNLTVLCLNEQLPYDYYILYVNNLKSNLKEKIKQLGLPE' A
#
# COMPACT_ATOMS: atom_id res chain seq x y z
N MET A 1 18.20 14.47 -5.02
CA MET A 1 17.08 15.03 -4.26
C MET A 1 15.96 14.02 -4.15
N ARG A 2 15.39 13.85 -2.97
CA ARG A 2 14.32 12.89 -2.75
C ARG A 2 12.99 13.44 -3.26
N ASP A 3 12.24 12.59 -3.94
CA ASP A 3 10.94 12.97 -4.49
C ASP A 3 9.81 12.48 -3.58
N HIS A 4 9.54 13.23 -2.53
CA HIS A 4 8.48 12.91 -1.57
C HIS A 4 7.10 12.94 -2.21
N LYS A 5 6.90 13.79 -3.19
CA LYS A 5 5.63 13.87 -3.89
C LYS A 5 5.30 12.56 -4.60
N LYS A 6 6.30 11.95 -5.22
CA LYS A 6 6.13 10.67 -5.91
C LYS A 6 5.67 9.58 -4.93
N ILE A 7 6.25 9.58 -3.73
CA ILE A 7 5.90 8.61 -2.70
C ILE A 7 4.48 8.87 -2.19
N ILE A 8 4.13 10.12 -1.92
CA ILE A 8 2.79 10.49 -1.47
C ILE A 8 1.74 10.12 -2.52
N ASP A 9 2.02 10.41 -3.79
CA ASP A 9 1.11 10.05 -4.88
C ASP A 9 0.91 8.54 -4.98
N SER A 10 2.00 7.77 -4.83
CA SER A 10 1.94 6.31 -4.84
C SER A 10 1.15 5.77 -3.65
N TYR A 11 1.32 6.37 -2.48
CA TYR A 11 0.58 6.02 -1.28
C TYR A 11 -0.92 6.27 -1.46
N ASP A 12 -1.29 7.43 -1.96
CA ASP A 12 -2.69 7.78 -2.22
C ASP A 12 -3.32 6.83 -3.24
N LYS A 13 -2.57 6.49 -4.29
CA LYS A 13 -3.02 5.53 -5.29
C LYS A 13 -3.24 4.15 -4.69
N ALA A 14 -2.34 3.71 -3.82
CA ALA A 14 -2.47 2.44 -3.13
C ALA A 14 -3.74 2.41 -2.26
N LYS A 15 -4.03 3.50 -1.57
CA LYS A 15 -5.26 3.62 -0.77
C LYS A 15 -6.51 3.48 -1.65
N GLU A 16 -6.51 4.12 -2.82
CA GLU A 16 -7.63 4.03 -3.75
C GLU A 16 -7.81 2.60 -4.28
N VAL A 17 -6.71 1.93 -4.59
CA VAL A 17 -6.75 0.53 -5.04
C VAL A 17 -7.37 -0.35 -3.95
N ILE A 18 -6.97 -0.16 -2.70
CA ILE A 18 -7.52 -0.93 -1.58
C ILE A 18 -9.02 -0.67 -1.42
N LYS A 19 -9.44 0.59 -1.51
CA LYS A 19 -10.86 0.96 -1.41
C LYS A 19 -11.71 0.30 -2.50
N SER A 20 -11.17 0.17 -3.69
CA SER A 20 -11.90 -0.37 -4.83
C SER A 20 -11.92 -1.89 -4.90
N CYS A 21 -11.26 -2.58 -3.98
CA CYS A 21 -11.23 -4.03 -3.95
C CYS A 21 -12.63 -4.59 -3.66
N ILE A 22 -13.06 -5.55 -4.50
CA ILE A 22 -14.35 -6.21 -4.34
C ILE A 22 -14.23 -7.75 -4.37
N ASN A 23 -13.06 -8.28 -4.71
CA ASN A 23 -12.83 -9.73 -4.78
C ASN A 23 -11.36 -10.04 -4.50
N GLU A 24 -11.05 -11.35 -4.49
CA GLU A 24 -9.71 -11.84 -4.17
C GLU A 24 -8.65 -11.37 -5.16
N ASP A 25 -8.99 -11.30 -6.44
CA ASP A 25 -8.04 -10.85 -7.46
C ASP A 25 -7.62 -9.40 -7.22
N HIS A 26 -8.56 -8.56 -6.81
CA HIS A 26 -8.27 -7.17 -6.46
C HIS A 26 -7.35 -7.09 -5.25
N ILE A 27 -7.51 -7.99 -4.27
CA ILE A 27 -6.64 -8.04 -3.10
C ILE A 27 -5.19 -8.35 -3.51
N LYS A 28 -5.00 -9.26 -4.47
CA LYS A 28 -3.66 -9.59 -4.99
C LYS A 28 -3.01 -8.36 -5.63
N VAL A 29 -3.78 -7.60 -6.40
CA VAL A 29 -3.29 -6.37 -7.02
C VAL A 29 -2.91 -5.35 -5.94
N ALA A 30 -3.75 -5.20 -4.92
CA ALA A 30 -3.47 -4.28 -3.82
C ALA A 30 -2.18 -4.63 -3.09
N ARG A 31 -1.94 -5.92 -2.85
CA ARG A 31 -0.68 -6.38 -2.24
C ARG A 31 0.52 -6.01 -3.09
N GLN A 32 0.39 -6.20 -4.40
CA GLN A 32 1.46 -5.85 -5.34
C GLN A 32 1.75 -4.34 -5.31
N VAL A 33 0.71 -3.52 -5.22
CA VAL A 33 0.86 -2.06 -5.14
C VAL A 33 1.60 -1.68 -3.86
N ILE A 34 1.28 -2.32 -2.73
CA ILE A 34 1.97 -2.08 -1.46
C ILE A 34 3.45 -2.45 -1.58
N ASP A 35 3.76 -3.60 -2.18
CA ASP A 35 5.15 -4.03 -2.39
C ASP A 35 5.90 -3.05 -3.27
N ASN A 36 5.25 -2.56 -4.32
CA ASN A 36 5.85 -1.58 -5.23
C ASN A 36 6.17 -0.27 -4.50
N LEU A 37 5.28 0.17 -3.62
CA LEU A 37 5.52 1.36 -2.80
C LEU A 37 6.73 1.14 -1.88
N THR A 38 6.84 -0.03 -1.27
CA THR A 38 7.97 -0.37 -0.41
C THR A 38 9.29 -0.28 -1.19
N VAL A 39 9.33 -0.86 -2.39
CA VAL A 39 10.51 -0.78 -3.26
C VAL A 39 10.83 0.66 -3.63
N LEU A 40 9.81 1.45 -3.95
CA LEU A 40 10.00 2.87 -4.27
C LEU A 40 10.63 3.63 -3.10
N CYS A 41 10.14 3.39 -1.89
CA CYS A 41 10.70 4.04 -0.68
C CYS A 41 12.17 3.66 -0.48
N LEU A 42 12.53 2.39 -0.71
CA LEU A 42 13.91 1.94 -0.61
C LEU A 42 14.78 2.60 -1.67
N ASN A 43 14.29 2.71 -2.90
CA ASN A 43 15.03 3.34 -4.00
C ASN A 43 15.26 4.82 -3.75
N GLU A 44 14.31 5.50 -3.11
CA GLU A 44 14.44 6.92 -2.75
C GLU A 44 15.22 7.12 -1.46
N GLN A 45 15.73 6.04 -0.88
CA GLN A 45 16.57 6.05 0.32
C GLN A 45 15.88 6.71 1.51
N LEU A 46 14.58 6.52 1.64
CA LEU A 46 13.85 7.03 2.80
C LEU A 46 14.25 6.26 4.06
N PRO A 47 14.37 6.95 5.22
CA PRO A 47 14.59 6.26 6.48
C PRO A 47 13.46 5.25 6.75
N TYR A 48 13.85 4.12 7.33
CA TYR A 48 12.90 3.05 7.66
C TYR A 48 11.72 3.57 8.48
N ASP A 49 11.99 4.40 9.49
CA ASP A 49 10.95 4.94 10.36
C ASP A 49 9.90 5.76 9.61
N TYR A 50 10.29 6.32 8.47
CA TYR A 50 9.41 7.14 7.65
C TYR A 50 8.46 6.29 6.83
N TYR A 51 9.01 5.36 6.04
CA TYR A 51 8.18 4.63 5.11
C TYR A 51 7.40 3.49 5.77
N ILE A 52 7.88 2.97 6.90
CA ILE A 52 7.19 1.89 7.59
C ILE A 52 5.80 2.30 8.06
N LEU A 53 5.62 3.58 8.37
CA LEU A 53 4.30 4.11 8.75
C LEU A 53 3.33 4.01 7.58
N TYR A 54 3.77 4.38 6.38
CA TYR A 54 2.94 4.28 5.17
C TYR A 54 2.60 2.82 4.86
N VAL A 55 3.60 1.96 4.89
CA VAL A 55 3.43 0.55 4.56
C VAL A 55 2.49 -0.13 5.56
N ASN A 56 2.69 0.10 6.86
CA ASN A 56 1.84 -0.49 7.90
C ASN A 56 0.41 0.00 7.80
N ASN A 57 0.21 1.28 7.49
CA ASN A 57 -1.13 1.84 7.31
C ASN A 57 -1.85 1.15 6.15
N LEU A 58 -1.16 0.98 5.01
CA LEU A 58 -1.73 0.31 3.86
C LEU A 58 -2.05 -1.15 4.14
N LYS A 59 -1.15 -1.86 4.82
CA LYS A 59 -1.38 -3.26 5.20
C LYS A 59 -2.58 -3.39 6.13
N SER A 60 -2.71 -2.48 7.08
CA SER A 60 -3.84 -2.45 8.01
C SER A 60 -5.16 -2.21 7.27
N ASN A 61 -5.17 -1.25 6.33
CA ASN A 61 -6.35 -0.96 5.52
C ASN A 61 -6.73 -2.16 4.65
N LEU A 62 -5.74 -2.84 4.09
CA LEU A 62 -5.99 -4.03 3.28
C LEU A 62 -6.57 -5.16 4.13
N LYS A 63 -6.04 -5.37 5.32
CA LYS A 63 -6.54 -6.38 6.25
C LYS A 63 -8.01 -6.13 6.60
N GLU A 64 -8.36 -4.87 6.89
CA GLU A 64 -9.74 -4.48 7.14
C GLU A 64 -10.63 -4.78 5.93
N LYS A 65 -10.14 -4.48 4.74
CA LYS A 65 -10.89 -4.74 3.52
C LYS A 65 -11.15 -6.22 3.32
N ILE A 66 -10.14 -7.05 3.55
CA ILE A 66 -10.28 -8.51 3.48
C ILE A 66 -11.37 -9.00 4.43
N LYS A 67 -11.39 -8.48 5.65
CA LYS A 67 -12.43 -8.78 6.63
C LYS A 67 -13.82 -8.39 6.14
N GLN A 68 -13.94 -7.16 5.62
CA GLN A 68 -15.21 -6.64 5.12
C GLN A 68 -15.77 -7.50 3.98
N LEU A 69 -14.89 -8.02 3.14
CA LEU A 69 -15.29 -8.86 2.00
C LEU A 69 -15.50 -10.33 2.41
N GLY A 70 -15.14 -10.70 3.64
CA GLY A 70 -15.28 -12.08 4.10
C GLY A 70 -14.31 -13.05 3.44
N LEU A 71 -13.18 -12.56 2.95
CA LEU A 71 -12.18 -13.37 2.28
C LEU A 71 -11.19 -13.97 3.29
N PRO A 72 -10.61 -15.15 2.99
CA PRO A 72 -9.54 -15.70 3.83
C PRO A 72 -8.28 -14.84 3.73
N GLU A 73 -7.60 -14.70 4.84
CA GLU A 73 -6.34 -13.95 4.87
C GLU A 73 -5.17 -14.77 4.36
#